data_1bb1f33ad8b86ca5fc7d701fb49a1ed2
#
_entry.id   1bb1f33ad8b86ca5fc7d701fb49a1ed2
#
_cell.length_a   1.000
_cell.length_b   1.000
_cell.length_c   1.000
_cell.angle_alpha   90.00
_cell.angle_beta   90.00
_cell.angle_gamma   90.00
#
_symmetry.space_group_name_H-M   'P 1'
#
loop_
_entity.id
_entity.type
_entity.pdbx_description
1 polymer ?
#
loop_
_entity_poly.entity_id
_entity_poly.type
_entity_poly.pdbx_seq_one_letter_code
_entity_poly.pdbx_strand_id
1 'polypeptide(L)'
;MKTFTAIFLIFLSLAAQSFGQGRKPMTISELVTYSGKDREQVLYAGAQSEGKITWYTSLAGGSYKAMVQAFESKYPGVKIEAYRVSGSDMTTRMYEESKAKRYIADTVETTEGNLMFMRDAFLLRPYHSPHFASYPEDAKEKGERGLYFWGIARESYIGFAYNTKLLSKNAVPKNYGGLLHPDLKGRMGVSISDPSYKVIGAMLRTKGIEFVKKLQVQEIALHSIIPPALLDLIASGEVLASPAIFRNHTLNAIAKGAPVEWVPMDIVPTNVGGAAIAAQPPHPHGALLLADYLLGPEGQAVLAKFEYGSAAKNLGFKRWRPDHGIATEKYEKELERWEKLLKEISRKG
;
A
#
# COMPACT_ATOMS: atom_id res chain seq x y z
N MET A 1 53.16 -57.97 -38.83
CA MET A 1 52.02 -57.67 -38.02
C MET A 1 52.20 -56.17 -37.59
N LYS A 2 51.46 -55.31 -38.22
CA LYS A 2 51.59 -53.85 -38.02
C LYS A 2 50.48 -53.36 -37.13
N THR A 3 50.81 -52.87 -35.96
CA THR A 3 49.93 -52.22 -34.99
C THR A 3 49.60 -50.78 -35.41
N PHE A 4 48.35 -50.51 -35.72
CA PHE A 4 47.85 -49.14 -35.93
C PHE A 4 47.39 -48.56 -34.60
N THR A 5 48.06 -47.54 -34.14
CA THR A 5 47.66 -46.70 -32.99
C THR A 5 46.80 -45.54 -33.51
N ALA A 6 45.50 -45.58 -33.22
CA ALA A 6 44.60 -44.48 -33.54
C ALA A 6 44.68 -43.40 -32.47
N ILE A 7 45.12 -42.20 -32.87
CA ILE A 7 45.12 -40.98 -32.05
C ILE A 7 43.73 -40.40 -32.12
N PHE A 8 43.00 -40.43 -30.99
CA PHE A 8 41.69 -39.74 -30.82
C PHE A 8 41.96 -38.31 -30.35
N LEU A 9 41.94 -37.35 -31.28
CA LEU A 9 41.99 -35.93 -30.98
C LEU A 9 40.61 -35.52 -30.45
N ILE A 10 40.56 -35.25 -29.14
CA ILE A 10 39.42 -34.65 -28.48
C ILE A 10 39.40 -33.14 -28.83
N PHE A 11 38.49 -32.73 -29.71
CA PHE A 11 38.11 -31.34 -29.85
C PHE A 11 37.19 -30.99 -28.66
N LEU A 12 37.81 -30.50 -27.57
CA LEU A 12 37.10 -29.78 -26.54
C LEU A 12 36.92 -28.35 -27.04
N SER A 13 35.83 -28.09 -27.74
CA SER A 13 35.50 -26.73 -28.20
C SER A 13 35.19 -25.82 -27.01
N LEU A 14 35.98 -24.77 -26.91
CA LEU A 14 35.73 -23.57 -26.12
C LEU A 14 34.33 -23.00 -26.42
N ALA A 15 33.38 -23.30 -25.58
CA ALA A 15 32.10 -22.63 -25.49
C ALA A 15 31.95 -21.99 -24.10
N ALA A 16 33.02 -21.34 -23.64
CA ALA A 16 33.02 -20.57 -22.41
C ALA A 16 33.81 -19.31 -22.63
N GLN A 17 33.18 -18.29 -23.18
CA GLN A 17 33.58 -16.89 -23.00
C GLN A 17 32.65 -15.97 -23.78
N SER A 18 31.62 -15.49 -23.12
CA SER A 18 30.97 -14.21 -23.41
C SER A 18 30.13 -13.73 -22.19
N PHE A 19 30.57 -14.03 -20.98
CA PHE A 19 30.10 -13.35 -19.78
C PHE A 19 31.25 -12.55 -19.18
N GLY A 20 31.42 -11.29 -19.62
CA GLY A 20 32.45 -10.49 -18.99
C GLY A 20 32.99 -9.31 -19.77
N GLN A 21 32.27 -8.69 -20.67
CA GLN A 21 32.55 -7.27 -20.93
C GLN A 21 31.85 -6.46 -19.84
N GLY A 22 32.60 -6.04 -18.84
CA GLY A 22 32.12 -5.24 -17.73
C GLY A 22 31.40 -4.01 -18.24
N ARG A 23 30.06 -4.01 -18.18
CA ARG A 23 29.29 -2.77 -18.36
C ARG A 23 29.83 -1.76 -17.36
N LYS A 24 30.14 -0.54 -17.84
CA LYS A 24 30.45 0.59 -16.96
C LYS A 24 29.35 0.72 -15.93
N PRO A 25 29.66 0.90 -14.62
CA PRO A 25 28.64 1.11 -13.62
C PRO A 25 27.68 2.23 -14.03
N MET A 26 26.38 1.93 -14.03
CA MET A 26 25.35 2.91 -14.39
C MET A 26 25.17 3.90 -13.24
N THR A 27 25.05 5.16 -13.54
CA THR A 27 24.64 6.19 -12.58
C THR A 27 23.16 5.99 -12.18
N ILE A 28 22.75 6.52 -11.04
CA ILE A 28 21.33 6.49 -10.64
C ILE A 28 20.42 7.12 -11.71
N SER A 29 20.87 8.17 -12.39
CA SER A 29 20.11 8.83 -13.45
C SER A 29 19.90 7.94 -14.68
N GLU A 30 20.86 7.07 -15.00
CA GLU A 30 20.73 6.06 -16.06
C GLU A 30 19.85 4.90 -15.61
N LEU A 31 19.99 4.43 -14.36
CA LEU A 31 19.23 3.31 -13.81
C LEU A 31 17.73 3.61 -13.72
N VAL A 32 17.34 4.82 -13.28
CA VAL A 32 15.90 5.18 -13.15
C VAL A 32 15.17 5.24 -14.48
N THR A 33 15.89 5.44 -15.59
CA THR A 33 15.33 5.45 -16.95
C THR A 33 15.51 4.14 -17.69
N TYR A 34 16.29 3.21 -17.14
CA TYR A 34 16.63 1.98 -17.84
C TYR A 34 15.40 1.07 -18.04
N SER A 35 15.08 0.75 -19.28
CA SER A 35 13.92 -0.06 -19.71
C SER A 35 14.29 -1.28 -20.55
N GLY A 36 15.57 -1.71 -20.51
CA GLY A 36 16.07 -2.87 -21.24
C GLY A 36 15.36 -4.16 -20.80
N LYS A 37 15.25 -5.15 -21.69
CA LYS A 37 14.65 -6.47 -21.39
C LYS A 37 15.38 -7.23 -20.28
N ASP A 38 16.64 -6.90 -20.04
CA ASP A 38 17.51 -7.46 -19.02
C ASP A 38 17.53 -6.62 -17.72
N ARG A 39 16.55 -5.69 -17.54
CA ARG A 39 16.48 -4.78 -16.39
C ARG A 39 16.56 -5.54 -15.05
N GLU A 40 15.77 -6.59 -14.87
CA GLU A 40 15.77 -7.37 -13.62
C GLU A 40 17.18 -7.94 -13.33
N GLN A 41 17.85 -8.49 -14.36
CA GLN A 41 19.18 -9.06 -14.22
C GLN A 41 20.24 -7.98 -13.89
N VAL A 42 20.17 -6.82 -14.54
CA VAL A 42 21.06 -5.68 -14.28
C VAL A 42 20.87 -5.18 -12.85
N LEU A 43 19.61 -4.99 -12.41
CA LEU A 43 19.32 -4.52 -11.06
C LEU A 43 19.73 -5.55 -10.00
N TYR A 44 19.48 -6.85 -10.25
CA TYR A 44 19.86 -7.90 -9.30
C TYR A 44 21.38 -8.03 -9.16
N ALA A 45 22.12 -8.04 -10.26
CA ALA A 45 23.59 -8.10 -10.21
C ALA A 45 24.19 -6.90 -9.46
N GLY A 46 23.66 -5.69 -9.68
CA GLY A 46 24.06 -4.50 -8.94
C GLY A 46 23.69 -4.59 -7.45
N ALA A 47 22.47 -5.02 -7.14
CA ALA A 47 21.99 -5.18 -5.76
C ALA A 47 22.80 -6.23 -4.98
N GLN A 48 23.23 -7.33 -5.63
CA GLN A 48 24.17 -8.29 -5.02
C GLN A 48 25.51 -7.65 -4.63
N SER A 49 26.03 -6.74 -5.47
CA SER A 49 27.26 -6.00 -5.16
C SER A 49 27.05 -4.97 -4.05
N GLU A 50 25.85 -4.38 -3.94
CA GLU A 50 25.43 -3.48 -2.87
C GLU A 50 25.16 -4.24 -1.55
N GLY A 51 24.73 -5.50 -1.63
CA GLY A 51 24.57 -6.45 -0.54
C GLY A 51 23.30 -6.25 0.31
N LYS A 52 22.74 -5.05 0.37
CA LYS A 52 21.57 -4.73 1.19
C LYS A 52 20.68 -3.66 0.57
N ILE A 53 19.45 -3.58 1.10
CA ILE A 53 18.45 -2.55 0.79
C ILE A 53 17.85 -2.07 2.09
N THR A 54 17.84 -0.77 2.35
CA THR A 54 17.10 -0.18 3.46
C THR A 54 15.69 0.19 3.01
N TRP A 55 14.71 -0.58 3.48
CA TRP A 55 13.31 -0.40 3.13
C TRP A 55 12.52 0.29 4.23
N TYR A 56 12.08 1.52 3.99
CA TYR A 56 11.14 2.21 4.89
C TYR A 56 9.71 1.83 4.49
N THR A 57 8.95 1.24 5.44
CA THR A 57 7.60 0.74 5.14
C THR A 57 6.60 1.01 6.25
N SER A 58 5.35 1.28 5.85
CA SER A 58 4.20 1.37 6.74
C SER A 58 3.32 0.10 6.73
N LEU A 59 3.70 -0.94 5.98
CA LEU A 59 2.99 -2.21 5.94
C LEU A 59 2.81 -2.79 7.35
N ALA A 60 1.58 -3.22 7.67
CA ALA A 60 1.22 -3.65 9.00
C ALA A 60 1.47 -5.14 9.24
N GLY A 61 1.67 -5.49 10.52
CA GLY A 61 1.71 -6.88 10.99
C GLY A 61 2.75 -7.75 10.32
N GLY A 62 2.35 -8.96 9.92
CA GLY A 62 3.22 -9.94 9.28
C GLY A 62 3.52 -9.67 7.82
N SER A 63 2.79 -8.74 7.16
CA SER A 63 2.87 -8.56 5.70
C SER A 63 4.25 -8.06 5.25
N TYR A 64 4.88 -7.11 5.96
CA TYR A 64 6.24 -6.67 5.60
C TYR A 64 7.28 -7.77 5.80
N LYS A 65 7.15 -8.59 6.86
CA LYS A 65 8.06 -9.72 7.11
C LYS A 65 7.95 -10.78 6.02
N ALA A 66 6.72 -11.11 5.60
CA ALA A 66 6.49 -12.04 4.50
C ALA A 66 7.04 -11.49 3.18
N MET A 67 6.95 -10.17 2.96
CA MET A 67 7.52 -9.51 1.79
C MET A 67 9.04 -9.62 1.78
N VAL A 68 9.71 -9.34 2.90
CA VAL A 68 11.17 -9.52 3.07
C VAL A 68 11.58 -10.95 2.75
N GLN A 69 10.91 -11.92 3.37
CA GLN A 69 11.21 -13.34 3.17
C GLN A 69 11.06 -13.76 1.71
N ALA A 70 9.97 -13.35 1.05
CA ALA A 70 9.71 -13.71 -0.34
C ALA A 70 10.73 -13.05 -1.30
N PHE A 71 11.07 -11.78 -1.07
CA PHE A 71 12.09 -11.07 -1.85
C PHE A 71 13.47 -11.72 -1.70
N GLU A 72 13.94 -11.94 -0.47
CA GLU A 72 15.25 -12.55 -0.20
C GLU A 72 15.35 -14.00 -0.72
N SER A 73 14.23 -14.72 -0.79
CA SER A 73 14.17 -16.04 -1.39
C SER A 73 14.32 -16.01 -2.92
N LYS A 74 13.77 -14.96 -3.57
CA LYS A 74 13.90 -14.77 -5.02
C LYS A 74 15.28 -14.23 -5.41
N TYR A 75 15.87 -13.38 -4.57
CA TYR A 75 17.14 -12.69 -4.84
C TYR A 75 18.22 -13.03 -3.80
N PRO A 76 18.75 -14.25 -3.79
CA PRO A 76 19.81 -14.65 -2.86
C PRO A 76 21.02 -13.71 -2.90
N GLY A 77 21.56 -13.38 -1.73
CA GLY A 77 22.70 -12.46 -1.60
C GLY A 77 22.31 -10.99 -1.44
N VAL A 78 21.02 -10.64 -1.56
CA VAL A 78 20.52 -9.28 -1.28
C VAL A 78 19.68 -9.31 0.00
N LYS A 79 20.02 -8.50 1.00
CA LYS A 79 19.31 -8.43 2.28
C LYS A 79 18.45 -7.18 2.38
N ILE A 80 17.26 -7.30 2.99
CA ILE A 80 16.39 -6.16 3.29
C ILE A 80 16.48 -5.80 4.77
N GLU A 81 16.97 -4.60 5.06
CA GLU A 81 16.87 -3.96 6.37
C GLU A 81 15.55 -3.15 6.41
N ALA A 82 14.48 -3.78 6.88
CA ALA A 82 13.17 -3.13 6.93
C ALA A 82 13.03 -2.25 8.18
N TYR A 83 12.78 -0.95 7.95
CA TYR A 83 12.40 0.00 9.00
C TYR A 83 10.89 0.24 8.94
N ARG A 84 10.14 -0.41 9.84
CA ARG A 84 8.68 -0.33 9.89
C ARG A 84 8.22 0.71 10.91
N VAL A 85 7.56 1.79 10.44
CA VAL A 85 6.99 2.84 11.29
C VAL A 85 5.68 3.34 10.67
N SER A 86 5.01 4.30 11.33
CA SER A 86 3.88 5.03 10.72
C SER A 86 4.36 5.87 9.53
N GLY A 87 3.43 6.22 8.64
CA GLY A 87 3.79 7.07 7.48
C GLY A 87 4.26 8.46 7.90
N SER A 88 3.65 9.06 8.93
CA SER A 88 4.06 10.37 9.48
C SER A 88 5.45 10.34 10.08
N ASP A 89 5.77 9.34 10.93
CA ASP A 89 7.10 9.22 11.53
C ASP A 89 8.17 8.98 10.47
N MET A 90 7.84 8.17 9.46
CA MET A 90 8.70 7.92 8.28
C MET A 90 9.02 9.23 7.54
N THR A 91 7.99 10.03 7.29
CA THR A 91 8.10 11.32 6.58
C THR A 91 8.98 12.29 7.38
N THR A 92 8.73 12.45 8.67
CA THR A 92 9.54 13.28 9.56
C THR A 92 10.99 12.84 9.56
N ARG A 93 11.23 11.53 9.71
CA ARG A 93 12.58 10.97 9.71
C ARG A 93 13.32 11.24 8.41
N MET A 94 12.74 10.94 7.26
CA MET A 94 13.36 11.18 5.95
C MET A 94 13.67 12.67 5.73
N TYR A 95 12.79 13.54 6.20
CA TYR A 95 12.99 14.99 6.11
C TYR A 95 14.21 15.44 6.95
N GLU A 96 14.31 14.98 8.20
CA GLU A 96 15.45 15.30 9.07
C GLU A 96 16.77 14.67 8.58
N GLU A 97 16.73 13.43 8.09
CA GLU A 97 17.87 12.77 7.45
C GLU A 97 18.38 13.58 6.24
N SER A 98 17.47 14.08 5.40
CA SER A 98 17.80 14.91 4.23
C SER A 98 18.45 16.23 4.62
N LYS A 99 17.90 16.92 5.65
CA LYS A 99 18.51 18.13 6.18
C LYS A 99 19.92 17.91 6.70
N ALA A 100 20.14 16.77 7.35
CA ALA A 100 21.46 16.37 7.84
C ALA A 100 22.37 15.82 6.73
N LYS A 101 21.94 15.78 5.46
CA LYS A 101 22.61 15.15 4.31
C LYS A 101 22.97 13.68 4.57
N ARG A 102 22.16 13.00 5.36
CA ARG A 102 22.27 11.57 5.68
C ARG A 102 21.16 10.84 4.96
N TYR A 103 21.48 10.24 3.84
CA TYR A 103 20.51 9.48 3.03
C TYR A 103 20.62 8.01 3.43
N ILE A 104 19.55 7.45 3.98
CA ILE A 104 19.51 6.09 4.56
C ILE A 104 18.55 5.20 3.79
N ALA A 105 17.34 5.70 3.50
CA ALA A 105 16.32 4.94 2.80
C ALA A 105 16.69 4.71 1.33
N ASP A 106 16.46 3.50 0.85
CA ASP A 106 16.54 3.12 -0.57
C ASP A 106 15.14 3.10 -1.20
N THR A 107 14.25 2.28 -0.66
CA THR A 107 12.87 2.11 -1.12
C THR A 107 11.92 2.55 -0.02
N VAL A 108 10.82 3.18 -0.42
CA VAL A 108 9.77 3.68 0.48
C VAL A 108 8.44 3.04 0.09
N GLU A 109 7.71 2.52 1.07
CA GLU A 109 6.32 2.11 0.93
C GLU A 109 5.51 2.77 2.04
N THR A 110 4.60 3.68 1.67
CA THR A 110 3.71 4.33 2.62
C THR A 110 2.44 4.84 1.93
N THR A 111 1.52 5.42 2.71
CA THR A 111 0.26 5.95 2.20
C THR A 111 0.47 7.12 1.24
N GLU A 112 -0.43 7.29 0.28
CA GLU A 112 -0.32 8.28 -0.81
C GLU A 112 -0.15 9.72 -0.27
N GLY A 113 -0.89 10.13 0.77
CA GLY A 113 -0.72 11.45 1.37
C GLY A 113 0.71 11.71 1.89
N ASN A 114 1.36 10.72 2.50
CA ASN A 114 2.75 10.84 2.92
C ASN A 114 3.72 10.89 1.73
N LEU A 115 3.47 10.10 0.67
CA LEU A 115 4.27 10.16 -0.55
C LEU A 115 4.16 11.51 -1.26
N MET A 116 2.97 12.12 -1.27
CA MET A 116 2.76 13.47 -1.81
C MET A 116 3.65 14.49 -1.08
N PHE A 117 3.62 14.48 0.26
CA PHE A 117 4.51 15.34 1.04
C PHE A 117 5.99 15.08 0.74
N MET A 118 6.40 13.80 0.71
CA MET A 118 7.79 13.43 0.41
C MET A 118 8.19 13.88 -1.00
N ARG A 119 7.30 13.79 -2.00
CA ARG A 119 7.54 14.31 -3.36
C ARG A 119 7.75 15.82 -3.32
N ASP A 120 6.85 16.55 -2.67
CA ASP A 120 6.87 18.02 -2.60
C ASP A 120 8.08 18.55 -1.79
N ALA A 121 8.58 17.75 -0.84
CA ALA A 121 9.82 17.98 -0.10
C ALA A 121 11.09 17.48 -0.83
N PHE A 122 10.99 17.02 -2.09
CA PHE A 122 12.10 16.51 -2.90
C PHE A 122 12.83 15.30 -2.27
N LEU A 123 12.11 14.49 -1.48
CA LEU A 123 12.65 13.29 -0.84
C LEU A 123 12.53 12.03 -1.71
N LEU A 124 11.77 12.11 -2.81
CA LEU A 124 11.56 11.00 -3.75
C LEU A 124 12.13 11.33 -5.12
N ARG A 125 12.43 10.28 -5.88
CA ARG A 125 12.89 10.37 -7.28
C ARG A 125 11.93 9.60 -8.18
N PRO A 126 11.54 10.16 -9.34
CA PRO A 126 10.76 9.41 -10.31
C PRO A 126 11.62 8.35 -11.00
N TYR A 127 10.99 7.22 -11.33
CA TYR A 127 11.66 6.07 -11.95
C TYR A 127 10.76 5.36 -12.96
N HIS A 128 11.38 4.56 -13.82
CA HIS A 128 10.71 3.59 -14.68
C HIS A 128 10.54 2.26 -13.95
N SER A 129 9.36 1.64 -14.08
CA SER A 129 9.13 0.23 -13.75
C SER A 129 8.39 -0.43 -14.90
N PRO A 130 8.78 -1.65 -15.34
CA PRO A 130 8.06 -2.37 -16.39
C PRO A 130 6.63 -2.68 -15.98
N HIS A 131 6.33 -2.73 -14.68
CA HIS A 131 5.01 -3.03 -14.15
C HIS A 131 4.04 -1.87 -14.28
N PHE A 132 4.49 -0.62 -14.45
CA PHE A 132 3.61 0.53 -14.63
C PHE A 132 2.66 0.40 -15.83
N ALA A 133 3.02 -0.39 -16.83
CA ALA A 133 2.15 -0.64 -17.98
C ALA A 133 0.84 -1.36 -17.63
N SER A 134 0.83 -2.17 -16.57
CA SER A 134 -0.36 -2.89 -16.09
C SER A 134 -1.21 -2.12 -15.09
N TYR A 135 -0.75 -0.96 -14.64
CA TYR A 135 -1.47 -0.12 -13.69
C TYR A 135 -2.25 0.98 -14.41
N PRO A 136 -3.51 1.26 -14.00
CA PRO A 136 -4.26 2.39 -14.54
C PRO A 136 -3.55 3.72 -14.24
N GLU A 137 -3.81 4.74 -15.05
CA GLU A 137 -3.12 6.03 -14.92
C GLU A 137 -3.35 6.71 -13.56
N ASP A 138 -4.53 6.53 -13.00
CA ASP A 138 -4.88 7.04 -11.68
C ASP A 138 -4.26 6.26 -10.52
N ALA A 139 -3.54 5.18 -10.77
CA ALA A 139 -2.77 4.40 -9.79
C ALA A 139 -1.25 4.68 -9.84
N LYS A 140 -0.84 5.73 -10.52
CA LYS A 140 0.55 6.13 -10.69
C LYS A 140 0.68 7.64 -10.54
N GLU A 141 1.70 8.10 -9.82
CA GLU A 141 1.99 9.52 -9.72
C GLU A 141 3.02 9.93 -10.76
N LYS A 142 2.60 10.79 -11.69
CA LYS A 142 3.44 11.22 -12.81
C LYS A 142 4.61 12.09 -12.36
N GLY A 143 5.78 11.77 -12.86
CA GLY A 143 6.97 12.59 -12.82
C GLY A 143 7.33 13.13 -14.21
N GLU A 144 8.54 13.63 -14.36
CA GLU A 144 9.05 14.13 -15.63
C GLU A 144 9.46 12.99 -16.57
N ARG A 145 9.51 13.29 -17.88
CA ARG A 145 10.06 12.41 -18.94
C ARG A 145 9.42 11.01 -18.99
N GLY A 146 8.13 10.89 -18.65
CA GLY A 146 7.42 9.61 -18.68
C GLY A 146 7.77 8.66 -17.53
N LEU A 147 8.46 9.15 -16.49
CA LEU A 147 8.72 8.45 -15.25
C LEU A 147 7.59 8.67 -14.25
N TYR A 148 7.55 7.87 -13.17
CA TYR A 148 6.57 7.97 -12.10
C TYR A 148 7.28 8.02 -10.75
N PHE A 149 6.76 8.83 -9.81
CA PHE A 149 7.26 8.89 -8.44
C PHE A 149 6.91 7.63 -7.65
N TRP A 150 5.69 7.09 -7.87
CA TRP A 150 5.25 5.82 -7.29
C TRP A 150 4.14 5.17 -8.12
N GLY A 151 3.94 3.89 -7.90
CA GLY A 151 2.73 3.16 -8.24
C GLY A 151 2.05 2.63 -7.00
N ILE A 152 0.73 2.49 -7.03
CA ILE A 152 -0.06 1.97 -5.92
C ILE A 152 0.20 0.47 -5.76
N ALA A 153 1.03 0.12 -4.78
CA ALA A 153 1.38 -1.27 -4.49
C ALA A 153 0.27 -2.01 -3.73
N ARG A 154 -0.50 -1.32 -2.88
CA ARG A 154 -1.60 -1.91 -2.10
C ARG A 154 -2.79 -1.00 -1.96
N GLU A 155 -3.97 -1.63 -1.83
CA GLU A 155 -5.22 -0.96 -1.52
C GLU A 155 -5.87 -1.60 -0.29
N SER A 156 -6.42 -0.77 0.60
CA SER A 156 -7.26 -1.19 1.73
C SER A 156 -8.60 -0.48 1.62
N TYR A 157 -9.68 -1.24 1.56
CA TYR A 157 -11.02 -0.74 1.31
C TYR A 157 -11.77 -0.53 2.61
N ILE A 158 -12.41 0.64 2.76
CA ILE A 158 -13.16 1.02 3.95
C ILE A 158 -14.64 0.89 3.66
N GLY A 159 -15.34 0.15 4.53
CA GLY A 159 -16.77 -0.11 4.35
C GLY A 159 -17.45 -0.48 5.66
N PHE A 160 -18.70 -0.93 5.54
CA PHE A 160 -19.53 -1.31 6.67
C PHE A 160 -19.20 -2.73 7.10
N ALA A 161 -18.82 -2.90 8.38
CA ALA A 161 -18.66 -4.20 9.01
C ALA A 161 -19.66 -4.37 10.16
N TYR A 162 -20.17 -5.58 10.35
CA TYR A 162 -21.19 -5.87 11.33
C TYR A 162 -21.07 -7.27 11.91
N ASN A 163 -21.68 -7.50 13.10
CA ASN A 163 -21.78 -8.81 13.70
C ASN A 163 -22.95 -9.60 13.07
N THR A 164 -22.65 -10.71 12.42
CA THR A 164 -23.63 -11.53 11.68
C THR A 164 -24.62 -12.27 12.54
N LYS A 165 -24.35 -12.42 13.84
CA LYS A 165 -25.28 -13.05 14.82
C LYS A 165 -26.29 -12.06 15.40
N LEU A 166 -25.98 -10.74 15.35
CA LEU A 166 -26.73 -9.72 16.05
C LEU A 166 -27.50 -8.77 15.12
N LEU A 167 -27.06 -8.60 13.87
CA LEU A 167 -27.75 -7.79 12.87
C LEU A 167 -28.44 -8.68 11.85
N SER A 168 -29.74 -8.48 11.69
CA SER A 168 -30.53 -9.18 10.66
C SER A 168 -30.09 -8.77 9.26
N LYS A 169 -30.13 -9.68 8.30
CA LYS A 169 -29.75 -9.42 6.91
C LYS A 169 -30.54 -8.27 6.26
N ASN A 170 -31.79 -8.08 6.68
CA ASN A 170 -32.65 -7.01 6.16
C ASN A 170 -32.24 -5.61 6.65
N ALA A 171 -31.58 -5.53 7.80
CA ALA A 171 -31.08 -4.29 8.37
C ALA A 171 -29.64 -3.93 7.91
N VAL A 172 -28.98 -4.81 7.15
CA VAL A 172 -27.64 -4.53 6.60
C VAL A 172 -27.73 -3.44 5.54
N PRO A 173 -27.03 -2.30 5.71
CA PRO A 173 -27.05 -1.21 4.74
C PRO A 173 -26.48 -1.65 3.38
N LYS A 174 -27.14 -1.26 2.28
CA LYS A 174 -26.63 -1.45 0.92
C LYS A 174 -25.96 -0.18 0.36
N ASN A 175 -26.09 0.92 1.07
CA ASN A 175 -25.54 2.25 0.74
C ASN A 175 -25.56 3.11 2.01
N TYR A 176 -24.95 4.31 1.96
CA TYR A 176 -24.90 5.19 3.13
C TYR A 176 -26.28 5.60 3.66
N GLY A 177 -27.30 5.70 2.79
CA GLY A 177 -28.68 6.00 3.24
C GLY A 177 -29.23 4.96 4.22
N GLY A 178 -28.84 3.71 4.04
CA GLY A 178 -29.22 2.59 4.93
C GLY A 178 -28.65 2.70 6.35
N LEU A 179 -27.67 3.56 6.61
CA LEU A 179 -27.18 3.82 7.97
C LEU A 179 -28.23 4.45 8.89
N LEU A 180 -29.32 4.99 8.32
CA LEU A 180 -30.47 5.53 9.08
C LEU A 180 -31.49 4.45 9.49
N HIS A 181 -31.19 3.16 9.24
CA HIS A 181 -32.09 2.07 9.66
C HIS A 181 -32.28 2.08 11.18
N PRO A 182 -33.51 1.93 11.69
CA PRO A 182 -33.81 1.98 13.13
C PRO A 182 -33.01 0.98 13.97
N ASP A 183 -32.76 -0.22 13.45
CA ASP A 183 -32.03 -1.28 14.17
C ASP A 183 -30.55 -0.92 14.42
N LEU A 184 -30.03 0.09 13.77
CA LEU A 184 -28.65 0.58 13.93
C LEU A 184 -28.54 1.69 14.99
N LYS A 185 -29.67 2.28 15.41
CA LYS A 185 -29.66 3.41 16.34
C LYS A 185 -29.04 3.03 17.69
N GLY A 186 -28.05 3.82 18.13
CA GLY A 186 -27.32 3.62 19.39
C GLY A 186 -26.38 2.40 19.41
N ARG A 187 -26.27 1.67 18.29
CA ARG A 187 -25.55 0.38 18.22
C ARG A 187 -24.35 0.40 17.28
N MET A 188 -24.12 1.51 16.58
CA MET A 188 -22.92 1.69 15.74
C MET A 188 -21.79 2.36 16.51
N GLY A 189 -20.55 2.00 16.14
CA GLY A 189 -19.34 2.66 16.63
C GLY A 189 -18.44 3.11 15.48
N VAL A 190 -17.66 4.16 15.71
CA VAL A 190 -16.56 4.62 14.83
C VAL A 190 -15.34 4.96 15.67
N SER A 191 -14.16 4.85 15.09
CA SER A 191 -12.90 5.24 15.75
C SER A 191 -12.49 6.66 15.35
N ILE A 192 -11.77 7.36 16.23
CA ILE A 192 -11.07 8.60 15.89
C ILE A 192 -9.85 8.23 15.02
N SER A 193 -10.03 8.18 13.70
CA SER A 193 -9.01 7.70 12.78
C SER A 193 -9.28 8.10 11.34
N ASP A 194 -8.24 8.14 10.53
CA ASP A 194 -8.30 8.42 9.08
C ASP A 194 -9.38 7.64 8.32
N PRO A 195 -9.60 6.32 8.52
CA PRO A 195 -10.68 5.60 7.87
C PRO A 195 -12.07 6.20 8.15
N SER A 196 -12.35 6.60 9.38
CA SER A 196 -13.63 7.21 9.74
C SER A 196 -13.80 8.59 9.09
N TYR A 197 -12.74 9.38 9.01
CA TYR A 197 -12.77 10.68 8.32
C TYR A 197 -13.05 10.50 6.82
N LYS A 198 -12.39 9.55 6.17
CA LYS A 198 -12.62 9.23 4.75
C LYS A 198 -14.06 8.77 4.48
N VAL A 199 -14.68 8.07 5.41
CA VAL A 199 -16.10 7.70 5.31
C VAL A 199 -17.01 8.93 5.39
N ILE A 200 -16.73 9.90 6.26
CA ILE A 200 -17.44 11.19 6.27
C ILE A 200 -17.29 11.90 4.91
N GLY A 201 -16.08 11.96 4.37
CA GLY A 201 -15.82 12.51 3.04
C GLY A 201 -16.64 11.82 1.93
N ALA A 202 -16.73 10.48 1.97
CA ALA A 202 -17.53 9.70 1.02
C ALA A 202 -19.03 9.99 1.15
N MET A 203 -19.55 10.13 2.37
CA MET A 203 -20.94 10.51 2.62
C MET A 203 -21.24 11.92 2.13
N LEU A 204 -20.34 12.91 2.40
CA LEU A 204 -20.47 14.25 1.86
C LEU A 204 -20.53 14.26 0.33
N ARG A 205 -19.68 13.48 -0.30
CA ARG A 205 -19.59 13.38 -1.77
C ARG A 205 -20.84 12.76 -2.40
N THR A 206 -21.47 11.79 -1.73
CA THR A 206 -22.58 11.01 -2.30
C THR A 206 -23.95 11.46 -1.85
N LYS A 207 -24.07 11.97 -0.62
CA LYS A 207 -25.36 12.32 0.03
C LYS A 207 -25.45 13.77 0.48
N GLY A 208 -24.32 14.50 0.52
CA GLY A 208 -24.27 15.89 0.97
C GLY A 208 -24.28 16.09 2.48
N ILE A 209 -24.13 17.36 2.90
CA ILE A 209 -23.93 17.75 4.31
C ILE A 209 -25.15 17.48 5.17
N GLU A 210 -26.36 17.69 4.64
CA GLU A 210 -27.60 17.52 5.40
C GLU A 210 -27.80 16.03 5.79
N PHE A 211 -27.41 15.10 4.92
CA PHE A 211 -27.41 13.67 5.26
C PHE A 211 -26.40 13.37 6.38
N VAL A 212 -25.18 13.90 6.31
CA VAL A 212 -24.17 13.67 7.35
C VAL A 212 -24.65 14.17 8.69
N LYS A 213 -25.19 15.39 8.77
CA LYS A 213 -25.77 15.94 10.01
C LYS A 213 -26.94 15.12 10.54
N LYS A 214 -27.80 14.59 9.65
CA LYS A 214 -28.92 13.75 10.03
C LYS A 214 -28.49 12.47 10.76
N LEU A 215 -27.25 11.95 10.52
CA LEU A 215 -26.73 10.80 11.22
C LEU A 215 -26.59 10.96 12.73
N GLN A 216 -26.67 12.19 13.26
CA GLN A 216 -26.70 12.46 14.70
C GLN A 216 -27.85 11.71 15.40
N VAL A 217 -28.99 11.49 14.72
CA VAL A 217 -30.12 10.74 15.27
C VAL A 217 -29.81 9.27 15.52
N GLN A 218 -28.73 8.75 14.92
CA GLN A 218 -28.26 7.36 15.06
C GLN A 218 -27.41 7.14 16.32
N GLU A 219 -27.02 8.19 17.02
CA GLU A 219 -26.27 8.09 18.27
C GLU A 219 -25.01 7.22 18.16
N ILE A 220 -24.25 7.40 17.08
CA ILE A 220 -23.03 6.64 16.78
C ILE A 220 -22.00 6.88 17.87
N ALA A 221 -21.46 5.81 18.49
CA ALA A 221 -20.46 5.92 19.53
C ALA A 221 -19.06 6.22 18.93
N LEU A 222 -18.38 7.23 19.49
CA LEU A 222 -17.02 7.62 19.09
C LEU A 222 -15.98 7.02 20.04
N HIS A 223 -15.15 6.12 19.55
CA HIS A 223 -14.14 5.41 20.32
C HIS A 223 -12.73 5.93 20.05
N SER A 224 -11.93 6.11 21.12
CA SER A 224 -10.51 6.48 21.03
C SER A 224 -9.61 5.25 20.90
N ILE A 225 -9.91 4.36 19.96
CA ILE A 225 -9.19 3.11 19.70
C ILE A 225 -8.84 2.99 18.21
N ILE A 226 -7.90 2.10 17.87
CA ILE A 226 -7.54 1.82 16.48
C ILE A 226 -8.62 0.96 15.78
N PRO A 227 -8.77 1.03 14.44
CA PRO A 227 -9.79 0.28 13.72
C PRO A 227 -9.79 -1.25 13.94
N PRO A 228 -8.64 -1.94 14.09
CA PRO A 228 -8.66 -3.35 14.47
C PRO A 228 -9.33 -3.64 15.80
N ALA A 229 -9.07 -2.82 16.83
CA ALA A 229 -9.71 -2.98 18.15
C ALA A 229 -11.22 -2.72 18.09
N LEU A 230 -11.69 -1.78 17.26
CA LEU A 230 -13.11 -1.58 17.01
C LEU A 230 -13.75 -2.82 16.34
N LEU A 231 -13.05 -3.48 15.43
CA LEU A 231 -13.52 -4.73 14.84
C LEU A 231 -13.63 -5.86 15.88
N ASP A 232 -12.74 -5.91 16.86
CA ASP A 232 -12.83 -6.87 17.97
C ASP A 232 -14.08 -6.62 18.82
N LEU A 233 -14.45 -5.35 19.08
CA LEU A 233 -15.72 -5.01 19.75
C LEU A 233 -16.95 -5.41 18.91
N ILE A 234 -16.85 -5.33 17.59
CA ILE A 234 -17.92 -5.83 16.70
C ILE A 234 -18.00 -7.36 16.77
N ALA A 235 -16.87 -8.05 16.75
CA ALA A 235 -16.84 -9.50 16.83
C ALA A 235 -17.37 -10.04 18.16
N SER A 236 -17.08 -9.37 19.28
CA SER A 236 -17.62 -9.70 20.62
C SER A 236 -19.10 -9.35 20.78
N GLY A 237 -19.64 -8.43 19.98
CA GLY A 237 -21.02 -7.94 20.05
C GLY A 237 -21.22 -6.73 20.99
N GLU A 238 -20.15 -6.16 21.53
CA GLU A 238 -20.21 -4.91 22.32
C GLU A 238 -20.60 -3.71 21.45
N VAL A 239 -20.11 -3.68 20.20
CA VAL A 239 -20.57 -2.81 19.13
C VAL A 239 -21.25 -3.66 18.06
N LEU A 240 -22.41 -3.25 17.58
CA LEU A 240 -23.13 -4.02 16.56
C LEU A 240 -22.44 -3.94 15.19
N ALA A 241 -22.04 -2.73 14.79
CA ALA A 241 -21.54 -2.44 13.46
C ALA A 241 -20.74 -1.14 13.40
N SER A 242 -19.97 -0.97 12.33
CA SER A 242 -19.26 0.28 12.01
C SER A 242 -19.23 0.51 10.49
N PRO A 243 -19.46 1.74 10.01
CA PRO A 243 -19.29 2.09 8.61
C PRO A 243 -17.83 2.29 8.17
N ALA A 244 -16.87 2.18 9.09
CA ALA A 244 -15.48 2.59 8.89
C ALA A 244 -14.45 1.50 9.24
N ILE A 245 -14.67 0.27 8.76
CA ILE A 245 -13.76 -0.87 8.96
C ILE A 245 -13.10 -1.27 7.65
N PHE A 246 -11.82 -1.62 7.73
CA PHE A 246 -11.08 -2.15 6.59
C PHE A 246 -11.53 -3.58 6.23
N ARG A 247 -11.73 -3.81 4.93
CA ARG A 247 -12.10 -5.12 4.39
C ARG A 247 -11.08 -6.20 4.74
N ASN A 248 -9.80 -5.94 4.57
CA ASN A 248 -8.73 -6.89 4.88
C ASN A 248 -8.70 -7.30 6.35
N HIS A 249 -8.97 -6.38 7.29
CA HIS A 249 -9.07 -6.72 8.71
C HIS A 249 -10.26 -7.65 8.97
N THR A 250 -11.42 -7.35 8.36
CA THR A 250 -12.62 -8.20 8.51
C THR A 250 -12.41 -9.59 7.94
N LEU A 251 -11.82 -9.71 6.74
CA LEU A 251 -11.55 -11.02 6.12
C LEU A 251 -10.57 -11.86 6.96
N ASN A 252 -9.54 -11.23 7.52
CA ASN A 252 -8.62 -11.89 8.45
C ASN A 252 -9.32 -12.34 9.75
N ALA A 253 -10.30 -11.58 10.25
CA ALA A 253 -11.09 -11.97 11.41
C ALA A 253 -12.03 -13.14 11.09
N ILE A 254 -12.69 -13.13 9.93
CA ILE A 254 -13.51 -14.24 9.42
C ILE A 254 -12.70 -15.52 9.30
N ALA A 255 -11.49 -15.45 8.76
CA ALA A 255 -10.60 -16.62 8.66
C ALA A 255 -10.23 -17.23 10.02
N LYS A 256 -10.34 -16.45 11.11
CA LYS A 256 -10.16 -16.90 12.50
C LYS A 256 -11.47 -17.29 13.18
N GLY A 257 -12.59 -17.33 12.46
CA GLY A 257 -13.90 -17.72 12.98
C GLY A 257 -14.74 -16.61 13.62
N ALA A 258 -14.35 -15.34 13.49
CA ALA A 258 -15.13 -14.22 14.00
C ALA A 258 -16.49 -14.10 13.27
N PRO A 259 -17.61 -13.83 13.99
CA PRO A 259 -18.93 -13.71 13.39
C PRO A 259 -19.16 -12.32 12.81
N VAL A 260 -18.33 -11.92 11.86
CA VAL A 260 -18.38 -10.60 11.23
C VAL A 260 -18.49 -10.72 9.71
N GLU A 261 -19.02 -9.70 9.07
CA GLU A 261 -19.07 -9.56 7.61
C GLU A 261 -18.80 -8.12 7.21
N TRP A 262 -18.30 -7.91 5.99
CA TRP A 262 -18.01 -6.60 5.43
C TRP A 262 -18.78 -6.39 4.12
N VAL A 263 -19.37 -5.21 3.96
CA VAL A 263 -20.09 -4.82 2.75
C VAL A 263 -19.62 -3.46 2.23
N PRO A 264 -19.53 -3.28 0.90
CA PRO A 264 -19.21 -1.98 0.30
C PRO A 264 -20.41 -1.02 0.39
N MET A 265 -20.14 0.28 0.41
CA MET A 265 -21.17 1.33 0.32
C MET A 265 -21.23 1.95 -1.10
N ASP A 266 -21.99 3.03 -1.28
CA ASP A 266 -22.17 3.75 -2.56
C ASP A 266 -20.87 4.02 -3.30
N ILE A 267 -19.87 4.49 -2.57
CA ILE A 267 -18.47 4.52 -2.95
C ILE A 267 -17.63 4.00 -1.79
N VAL A 268 -16.53 3.37 -2.10
CA VAL A 268 -15.65 2.75 -1.12
C VAL A 268 -14.40 3.61 -0.98
N PRO A 269 -14.27 4.36 0.13
CA PRO A 269 -13.02 5.06 0.42
C PRO A 269 -11.88 4.05 0.46
N THR A 270 -10.82 4.36 -0.24
CA THR A 270 -9.68 3.46 -0.40
C THR A 270 -8.43 4.10 0.19
N ASN A 271 -7.84 3.43 1.16
CA ASN A 271 -6.53 3.79 1.68
C ASN A 271 -5.48 3.05 0.86
N VAL A 272 -4.65 3.80 0.15
CA VAL A 272 -3.64 3.23 -0.75
C VAL A 272 -2.25 3.42 -0.19
N GLY A 273 -1.36 2.49 -0.52
CA GLY A 273 0.08 2.61 -0.29
C GLY A 273 0.84 2.44 -1.59
N GLY A 274 1.77 3.34 -1.84
CA GLY A 274 2.60 3.33 -3.04
C GLY A 274 4.02 2.83 -2.77
N ALA A 275 4.65 2.28 -3.81
CA ALA A 275 6.06 1.95 -3.82
C ALA A 275 6.84 3.04 -4.56
N ALA A 276 7.78 3.66 -3.86
CA ALA A 276 8.63 4.75 -4.33
C ALA A 276 10.11 4.47 -4.04
N ILE A 277 11.00 5.21 -4.67
CA ILE A 277 12.43 5.21 -4.32
C ILE A 277 12.83 6.56 -3.74
N ALA A 278 13.78 6.54 -2.80
CA ALA A 278 14.34 7.77 -2.22
C ALA A 278 15.05 8.61 -3.30
N ALA A 279 15.14 9.92 -3.07
CA ALA A 279 15.80 10.84 -4.01
C ALA A 279 17.27 10.51 -4.22
N GLN A 280 17.97 10.07 -3.17
CA GLN A 280 19.37 9.69 -3.18
C GLN A 280 19.56 8.34 -2.44
N PRO A 281 19.12 7.22 -3.05
CA PRO A 281 19.24 5.92 -2.40
C PRO A 281 20.72 5.50 -2.32
N PRO A 282 21.22 5.07 -1.15
CA PRO A 282 22.58 4.53 -1.01
C PRO A 282 22.84 3.28 -1.87
N HIS A 283 21.80 2.48 -2.12
CA HIS A 283 21.85 1.23 -2.87
C HIS A 283 20.87 1.29 -4.07
N PRO A 284 21.24 2.02 -5.15
CA PRO A 284 20.29 2.37 -6.21
C PRO A 284 19.76 1.18 -7.02
N HIS A 285 20.57 0.12 -7.23
CA HIS A 285 20.08 -1.09 -7.89
C HIS A 285 19.07 -1.83 -7.01
N GLY A 286 19.39 -1.99 -5.73
CA GLY A 286 18.49 -2.61 -4.75
C GLY A 286 17.21 -1.81 -4.58
N ALA A 287 17.28 -0.48 -4.55
CA ALA A 287 16.10 0.40 -4.46
C ALA A 287 15.09 0.13 -5.59
N LEU A 288 15.59 0.10 -6.82
CA LEU A 288 14.77 -0.14 -8.01
C LEU A 288 14.29 -1.59 -8.10
N LEU A 289 15.12 -2.56 -7.73
CA LEU A 289 14.77 -3.98 -7.73
C LEU A 289 13.62 -4.25 -6.75
N LEU A 290 13.66 -3.68 -5.54
CA LEU A 290 12.59 -3.83 -4.56
C LEU A 290 11.32 -3.08 -4.98
N ALA A 291 11.44 -1.87 -5.54
CA ALA A 291 10.28 -1.13 -6.06
C ALA A 291 9.58 -1.90 -7.20
N ASP A 292 10.34 -2.46 -8.14
CA ASP A 292 9.80 -3.31 -9.21
C ASP A 292 9.15 -4.58 -8.63
N TYR A 293 9.76 -5.22 -7.62
CA TYR A 293 9.20 -6.40 -6.96
C TYR A 293 7.87 -6.11 -6.26
N LEU A 294 7.76 -5.00 -5.52
CA LEU A 294 6.54 -4.61 -4.82
C LEU A 294 5.37 -4.38 -5.80
N LEU A 295 5.66 -3.85 -6.98
CA LEU A 295 4.67 -3.59 -8.03
C LEU A 295 4.43 -4.82 -8.93
N GLY A 296 5.35 -5.76 -8.94
CA GLY A 296 5.31 -6.95 -9.78
C GLY A 296 4.37 -8.05 -9.25
N PRO A 297 4.10 -9.08 -10.07
CA PRO A 297 3.13 -10.13 -9.75
C PRO A 297 3.47 -10.90 -8.47
N GLU A 298 4.74 -11.14 -8.17
CA GLU A 298 5.14 -11.88 -6.97
C GLU A 298 4.91 -11.06 -5.70
N GLY A 299 5.32 -9.79 -5.67
CA GLY A 299 5.04 -8.88 -4.55
C GLY A 299 3.54 -8.69 -4.34
N GLN A 300 2.78 -8.54 -5.43
CA GLN A 300 1.32 -8.46 -5.38
C GLN A 300 0.69 -9.77 -4.86
N ALA A 301 1.26 -10.93 -5.17
CA ALA A 301 0.81 -12.21 -4.61
C ALA A 301 1.06 -12.32 -3.10
N VAL A 302 2.18 -11.77 -2.60
CA VAL A 302 2.44 -11.69 -1.15
C VAL A 302 1.40 -10.80 -0.48
N LEU A 303 1.13 -9.60 -1.00
CA LEU A 303 0.14 -8.67 -0.45
C LEU A 303 -1.28 -9.26 -0.44
N ALA A 304 -1.64 -10.00 -1.49
CA ALA A 304 -2.95 -10.66 -1.59
C ALA A 304 -3.18 -11.71 -0.48
N LYS A 305 -2.13 -12.39 0.03
CA LYS A 305 -2.24 -13.32 1.18
C LYS A 305 -2.66 -12.60 2.48
N PHE A 306 -2.47 -11.30 2.56
CA PHE A 306 -2.90 -10.45 3.68
C PHE A 306 -4.17 -9.66 3.35
N GLU A 307 -4.90 -10.07 2.32
CA GLU A 307 -6.16 -9.47 1.88
C GLU A 307 -6.05 -8.00 1.44
N TYR A 308 -4.84 -7.55 1.07
CA TYR A 308 -4.68 -6.27 0.39
C TYR A 308 -5.20 -6.36 -1.04
N GLY A 309 -5.85 -5.29 -1.49
CA GLY A 309 -6.25 -5.13 -2.88
C GLY A 309 -5.10 -4.65 -3.76
N SER A 310 -5.32 -4.78 -5.06
CA SER A 310 -4.43 -4.27 -6.10
C SER A 310 -5.17 -3.29 -6.99
N ALA A 311 -4.53 -2.17 -7.31
CA ALA A 311 -5.09 -1.17 -8.23
C ALA A 311 -5.33 -1.75 -9.65
N ALA A 312 -4.60 -2.79 -10.03
CA ALA A 312 -4.78 -3.48 -11.31
C ALA A 312 -6.01 -4.41 -11.37
N LYS A 313 -6.73 -4.63 -10.23
CA LYS A 313 -7.89 -5.54 -10.17
C LYS A 313 -9.21 -4.81 -9.99
N ASN A 314 -10.23 -5.23 -10.74
CA ASN A 314 -11.62 -4.79 -10.51
C ASN A 314 -12.28 -5.71 -9.46
N LEU A 315 -12.81 -5.12 -8.39
CA LEU A 315 -13.46 -5.84 -7.29
C LEU A 315 -15.00 -5.70 -7.29
N GLY A 316 -15.58 -5.11 -8.34
CA GLY A 316 -17.03 -4.98 -8.48
C GLY A 316 -17.68 -3.86 -7.66
N PHE A 317 -16.90 -2.97 -7.03
CA PHE A 317 -17.40 -1.78 -6.34
C PHE A 317 -16.64 -0.51 -6.77
N LYS A 318 -17.30 0.63 -6.63
CA LYS A 318 -16.73 1.94 -6.98
C LYS A 318 -15.76 2.41 -5.90
N ARG A 319 -14.48 2.45 -6.21
CA ARG A 319 -13.42 2.96 -5.35
C ARG A 319 -13.35 4.49 -5.39
N TRP A 320 -12.93 5.09 -4.28
CA TRP A 320 -12.64 6.51 -4.20
C TRP A 320 -11.39 6.74 -3.35
N ARG A 321 -10.42 7.43 -3.93
CA ARG A 321 -9.19 7.87 -3.27
C ARG A 321 -9.31 9.37 -3.01
N PRO A 322 -9.56 9.79 -1.76
CA PRO A 322 -9.82 11.20 -1.43
C PRO A 322 -8.60 12.10 -1.58
N ASP A 323 -7.42 11.55 -1.45
CA ASP A 323 -6.12 12.22 -1.55
C ASP A 323 -5.61 12.34 -3.00
N HIS A 324 -6.10 11.50 -3.91
CA HIS A 324 -5.60 11.46 -5.29
C HIS A 324 -5.89 12.73 -6.08
N GLY A 325 -4.83 13.30 -6.68
CA GLY A 325 -4.95 14.43 -7.61
C GLY A 325 -5.24 15.78 -6.95
N ILE A 326 -5.11 15.91 -5.62
CA ILE A 326 -5.26 17.18 -4.91
C ILE A 326 -3.95 17.58 -4.23
N ALA A 327 -3.77 18.88 -3.98
CA ALA A 327 -2.61 19.36 -3.23
C ALA A 327 -2.68 18.90 -1.77
N THR A 328 -1.52 18.57 -1.17
CA THR A 328 -1.39 18.07 0.20
C THR A 328 -2.10 18.96 1.21
N GLU A 329 -1.85 20.28 1.18
CA GLU A 329 -2.49 21.26 2.08
C GLU A 329 -4.03 21.25 1.97
N LYS A 330 -4.56 21.07 0.76
CA LYS A 330 -6.01 21.00 0.53
C LYS A 330 -6.58 19.71 1.12
N TYR A 331 -5.87 18.60 0.99
CA TYR A 331 -6.31 17.33 1.57
C TYR A 331 -6.31 17.36 3.10
N GLU A 332 -5.29 17.96 3.73
CA GLU A 332 -5.22 18.17 5.18
C GLU A 332 -6.41 18.96 5.70
N LYS A 333 -6.76 20.09 5.04
CA LYS A 333 -7.96 20.87 5.39
C LYS A 333 -9.27 20.08 5.28
N GLU A 334 -9.39 19.21 4.27
CA GLU A 334 -10.55 18.33 4.15
C GLU A 334 -10.58 17.27 5.27
N LEU A 335 -9.44 16.67 5.66
CA LEU A 335 -9.38 15.74 6.78
C LEU A 335 -9.81 16.40 8.10
N GLU A 336 -9.32 17.62 8.40
CA GLU A 336 -9.72 18.38 9.59
C GLU A 336 -11.24 18.66 9.59
N ARG A 337 -11.79 19.03 8.44
CA ARG A 337 -13.23 19.26 8.27
C ARG A 337 -14.03 17.96 8.51
N TRP A 338 -13.58 16.82 7.99
CA TRP A 338 -14.26 15.54 8.18
C TRP A 338 -14.16 15.05 9.61
N GLU A 339 -13.01 15.25 10.27
CA GLU A 339 -12.85 14.94 11.70
C GLU A 339 -13.83 15.76 12.55
N LYS A 340 -13.95 17.06 12.29
CA LYS A 340 -14.88 17.94 12.99
C LYS A 340 -16.33 17.43 12.84
N LEU A 341 -16.75 17.14 11.61
CA LEU A 341 -18.09 16.60 11.34
C LEU A 341 -18.32 15.25 12.02
N LEU A 342 -17.33 14.34 12.02
CA LEU A 342 -17.43 13.08 12.74
C LEU A 342 -17.72 13.30 14.23
N LYS A 343 -16.99 14.22 14.87
CA LYS A 343 -17.17 14.57 16.28
C LYS A 343 -18.55 15.22 16.55
N GLU A 344 -19.06 16.03 15.63
CA GLU A 344 -20.38 16.67 15.74
C GLU A 344 -21.54 15.65 15.68
N ILE A 345 -21.45 14.61 14.84
CA ILE A 345 -22.53 13.63 14.66
C ILE A 345 -22.46 12.44 15.61
N SER A 346 -21.37 12.32 16.37
CA SER A 346 -21.12 11.17 17.25
C SER A 346 -21.29 11.54 18.71
N ARG A 347 -21.66 10.54 19.55
CA ARG A 347 -21.61 10.66 21.01
C ARG A 347 -20.32 10.04 21.55
N LYS A 348 -19.89 10.44 22.75
CA LYS A 348 -18.77 9.76 23.42
C LYS A 348 -19.14 8.29 23.63
N GLY A 349 -18.23 7.38 23.20
CA GLY A 349 -18.34 5.94 23.38
C GLY A 349 -17.90 5.50 24.75
#